data_c5f04c25a82ce7510434042c3fc7d79f
#
_entry.id   c5f04c25a82ce7510434042c3fc7d79f
#
_cell.length_a   1.000
_cell.length_b   1.000
_cell.length_c   1.000
_cell.angle_alpha   90.00
_cell.angle_beta   90.00
_cell.angle_gamma   90.00
#
_symmetry.space_group_name_H-M   'P 1'
#
loop_
_entity.id
_entity.type
_entity.pdbx_description
1 polymer ?
#
loop_
_entity_poly.entity_id
_entity_poly.type
_entity_poly.pdbx_seq_one_letter_code
_entity_poly.pdbx_strand_id
1 'polypeptide(L)'
;MSQPTCKTHSICEECIAWQTEKYPDVDFKVKCSGICEVDDLIPEEVRIMYTDEQLRLAESVYNPVTWAADQFNWEPRVAREEYGGQRYQEMMLRCTARRKALRLGRQSGKTEAICILMLFKAFTNNNFKVLVITPYRSQIELIFKRVKELMYLSADLSNSIKREVANPYHEIEFFNGSYIRGFTSGSKTSSGAGAVRGQPADMIVLDEADYLTTADINAVVAILNSRPECELYASSTPTGRRDHFHRWCQVAPNFREFHFPSYVIPHWNDELEEELRLTLTEAGYIHEILAEFGEEEEGVFQVAYREAAEEEYSYYDINPDPSKYIAGIGVDWNSSNIGTEIYVMIWDRNTGRFLGARAETVSRVGFTQVKAIEKIQELNRQWDPAFIYVDEGYGATQVEVMKVWSQEQMMAKGPSHSDAKLGVRLRAINFSAKIELPDPITRQMIKKDTKSYMVENAVRMFERAIFIFPKSDQILKDQLAGYIIQRRTQLGKPVFGAREERIGDHRLDAMMLAFLGFHLEYSDLVRMQFTQTIGFAKGLRAPRASRPEPGDTVVVDPEEKKRNSPRRRLMPEGTRDEFVTEVGLASNIRRAGGKKGPPGPLWSWPGFLKDGPLPTKKKPTAYQRKNRPSRSKF
;
A
#
# COMPACT_ATOMS: atom_id res chain seq x y z
N MET A 1 37.83 5.70 17.13
CA MET A 1 37.66 7.15 17.44
C MET A 1 36.41 7.35 18.31
N SER A 2 36.36 8.38 19.17
CA SER A 2 35.11 8.78 19.85
C SER A 2 34.13 9.35 18.83
N GLN A 3 32.84 9.20 19.05
CA GLN A 3 31.82 9.78 18.18
C GLN A 3 32.01 11.30 18.10
N PRO A 4 32.14 11.88 16.89
CA PRO A 4 32.38 13.31 16.77
C PRO A 4 31.12 14.09 17.12
N THR A 5 31.28 15.19 17.82
CA THR A 5 30.22 16.14 18.12
C THR A 5 30.09 17.12 16.95
N CYS A 6 28.92 17.15 16.33
CA CYS A 6 28.68 17.98 15.14
C CYS A 6 28.21 19.37 15.54
N LYS A 7 29.04 20.39 15.35
CA LYS A 7 28.74 21.79 15.72
C LYS A 7 27.91 22.56 14.68
N THR A 8 27.67 21.97 13.53
CA THR A 8 26.86 22.60 12.48
C THR A 8 26.02 21.52 11.79
N HIS A 9 24.76 21.78 11.52
CA HIS A 9 23.89 20.85 10.76
C HIS A 9 24.25 20.76 9.27
N SER A 10 25.48 21.12 8.90
CA SER A 10 26.06 20.93 7.59
C SER A 10 26.81 19.61 7.51
N ILE A 11 27.24 19.23 6.32
CA ILE A 11 28.06 18.03 6.10
C ILE A 11 29.23 18.05 7.06
N CYS A 12 29.29 17.10 7.96
CA CYS A 12 30.38 16.96 8.89
C CYS A 12 31.31 15.85 8.38
N GLU A 13 32.46 16.25 7.83
CA GLU A 13 33.49 15.32 7.34
C GLU A 13 33.98 14.38 8.45
N GLU A 14 34.02 14.87 9.70
CA GLU A 14 34.41 14.06 10.86
C GLU A 14 33.36 12.98 11.20
N CYS A 15 32.06 13.29 11.10
CA CYS A 15 30.99 12.32 11.26
C CYS A 15 31.01 11.25 10.17
N ILE A 16 31.24 11.65 8.92
CA ILE A 16 31.37 10.73 7.80
C ILE A 16 32.58 9.84 8.00
N ALA A 17 33.73 10.40 8.35
CA ALA A 17 34.95 9.64 8.61
C ALA A 17 34.78 8.64 9.76
N TRP A 18 34.17 9.05 10.86
CA TRP A 18 33.87 8.17 12.00
C TRP A 18 32.90 7.04 11.62
N GLN A 19 31.84 7.34 10.88
CA GLN A 19 30.86 6.35 10.42
C GLN A 19 31.51 5.37 9.44
N THR A 20 32.31 5.85 8.49
CA THR A 20 33.03 5.01 7.54
C THR A 20 34.06 4.11 8.23
N GLU A 21 34.73 4.60 9.27
CA GLU A 21 35.65 3.76 10.06
C GLU A 21 34.91 2.67 10.85
N LYS A 22 33.76 3.01 11.43
CA LYS A 22 32.96 2.06 12.21
C LYS A 22 32.20 1.04 11.36
N TYR A 23 31.83 1.43 10.16
CA TYR A 23 31.03 0.63 9.22
C TYR A 23 31.61 0.76 7.80
N PRO A 24 32.75 0.08 7.50
CA PRO A 24 33.51 0.28 6.26
C PRO A 24 32.74 -0.11 4.99
N ASP A 25 31.72 -0.96 5.11
CA ASP A 25 30.94 -1.47 3.98
C ASP A 25 29.69 -0.61 3.68
N VAL A 26 29.50 0.49 4.42
CA VAL A 26 28.34 1.38 4.25
C VAL A 26 28.80 2.72 3.63
N ASP A 27 28.29 3.05 2.47
CA ASP A 27 28.56 4.35 1.83
C ASP A 27 27.77 5.49 2.53
N PHE A 28 28.38 6.07 3.57
CA PHE A 28 27.80 7.18 4.31
C PHE A 28 27.97 8.52 3.60
N LYS A 29 27.58 8.66 2.35
CA LYS A 29 27.50 9.97 1.66
C LYS A 29 26.38 10.87 2.19
N VAL A 30 25.93 10.59 3.39
CA VAL A 30 24.85 11.32 4.03
C VAL A 30 25.39 12.60 4.62
N LYS A 31 24.89 13.71 4.13
CA LYS A 31 24.93 14.96 4.87
C LYS A 31 24.35 14.68 6.25
N CYS A 32 25.13 14.89 7.30
CA CYS A 32 24.69 14.69 8.67
C CYS A 32 23.39 15.48 8.90
N SER A 33 22.28 14.81 8.90
CA SER A 33 20.98 15.40 9.18
C SER A 33 20.41 14.68 10.39
N GLY A 34 20.97 14.95 11.56
CA GLY A 34 20.23 14.64 12.73
C GLY A 34 20.66 13.50 13.63
N ILE A 35 21.90 13.06 13.62
CA ILE A 35 22.51 12.33 14.74
C ILE A 35 23.38 13.29 15.58
N CYS A 36 23.11 14.56 15.52
CA CYS A 36 23.74 15.51 16.41
C CYS A 36 23.01 15.47 17.75
N GLU A 37 23.70 15.15 18.80
CA GLU A 37 23.18 15.32 20.15
C GLU A 37 22.92 16.80 20.38
N VAL A 38 21.85 17.14 21.09
CA VAL A 38 21.48 18.55 21.40
C VAL A 38 22.56 19.23 22.24
N ASP A 39 23.42 18.43 22.84
CA ASP A 39 24.64 18.89 23.46
C ASP A 39 25.41 19.91 22.64
N ASP A 40 25.36 19.81 21.31
CA ASP A 40 26.02 20.75 20.40
C ASP A 40 25.26 22.06 20.20
N LEU A 41 24.00 22.13 20.63
CA LEU A 41 23.18 23.35 20.51
C LEU A 41 23.35 24.29 21.70
N ILE A 42 23.84 23.79 22.83
CA ILE A 42 24.03 24.55 24.04
C ILE A 42 25.52 24.74 24.25
N PRO A 43 26.05 26.01 24.14
CA PRO A 43 27.46 26.28 24.41
C PRO A 43 27.86 25.77 25.79
N GLU A 44 29.06 25.21 25.91
CA GLU A 44 29.56 24.63 27.16
C GLU A 44 29.54 25.66 28.33
N GLU A 45 29.73 26.93 28.02
CA GLU A 45 29.60 28.05 28.96
C GLU A 45 28.20 28.17 29.57
N VAL A 46 27.18 27.77 28.80
CA VAL A 46 25.76 27.80 29.24
C VAL A 46 25.44 26.52 30.01
N ARG A 47 26.05 25.36 29.65
CA ARG A 47 25.87 24.09 30.36
C ARG A 47 26.27 24.16 31.84
N ILE A 48 27.33 24.87 32.13
CA ILE A 48 27.82 25.06 33.53
C ILE A 48 26.80 25.81 34.39
N MET A 49 25.86 26.56 33.81
CA MET A 49 24.87 27.34 34.51
C MET A 49 23.56 26.61 34.83
N TYR A 50 23.34 25.41 34.25
CA TYR A 50 22.08 24.70 34.38
C TYR A 50 22.29 23.26 34.88
N THR A 51 21.31 22.73 35.61
CA THR A 51 21.31 21.31 36.01
C THR A 51 21.03 20.40 34.82
N ASP A 52 21.44 19.15 34.90
CA ASP A 52 21.17 18.13 33.84
C ASP A 52 19.66 18.02 33.55
N GLU A 53 18.81 18.15 34.56
CA GLU A 53 17.36 18.14 34.41
C GLU A 53 16.84 19.35 33.61
N GLN A 54 17.41 20.54 33.88
CA GLN A 54 17.06 21.75 33.13
C GLN A 54 17.53 21.66 31.67
N LEU A 55 18.71 21.12 31.45
CA LEU A 55 19.26 20.88 30.11
C LEU A 55 18.40 19.86 29.33
N ARG A 56 18.01 18.77 29.97
CA ARG A 56 17.12 17.76 29.37
C ARG A 56 15.76 18.34 29.04
N LEU A 57 15.19 19.17 29.91
CA LEU A 57 13.92 19.86 29.63
C LEU A 57 14.04 20.82 28.45
N ALA A 58 15.14 21.56 28.36
CA ALA A 58 15.42 22.42 27.21
C ALA A 58 15.58 21.60 25.93
N GLU A 59 16.26 20.47 26.01
CA GLU A 59 16.40 19.54 24.88
C GLU A 59 15.05 19.00 24.42
N SER A 60 14.17 18.58 25.32
CA SER A 60 12.87 18.04 24.97
C SER A 60 11.97 19.03 24.21
N VAL A 61 12.21 20.33 24.30
CA VAL A 61 11.49 21.36 23.53
C VAL A 61 11.91 21.36 22.05
N TYR A 62 13.14 20.98 21.72
CA TYR A 62 13.70 21.06 20.36
C TYR A 62 13.92 19.70 19.72
N ASN A 63 14.08 18.64 20.53
CA ASN A 63 14.35 17.30 20.05
C ASN A 63 13.11 16.41 20.20
N PRO A 64 12.45 16.01 19.09
CA PRO A 64 11.26 15.18 19.15
C PRO A 64 11.51 13.77 19.74
N VAL A 65 12.75 13.27 19.72
CA VAL A 65 13.10 11.97 20.29
C VAL A 65 13.16 12.04 21.81
N THR A 66 13.87 13.03 22.37
CA THR A 66 13.94 13.28 23.81
C THR A 66 12.56 13.59 24.37
N TRP A 67 11.80 14.44 23.64
CA TRP A 67 10.41 14.73 24.00
C TRP A 67 9.53 13.47 24.03
N ALA A 68 9.63 12.58 23.04
CA ALA A 68 8.84 11.35 23.01
C ALA A 68 9.26 10.36 24.11
N ALA A 69 10.54 10.29 24.44
CA ALA A 69 11.04 9.50 25.57
C ALA A 69 10.45 10.02 26.89
N ASP A 70 10.41 11.34 27.10
CA ASP A 70 9.87 11.96 28.30
C ASP A 70 8.33 11.81 28.40
N GLN A 71 7.60 11.95 27.28
CA GLN A 71 6.14 11.90 27.27
C GLN A 71 5.57 10.47 27.33
N PHE A 72 6.18 9.49 26.69
CA PHE A 72 5.61 8.13 26.56
C PHE A 72 6.64 7.01 26.79
N ASN A 73 7.82 7.31 27.27
CA ASN A 73 8.91 6.34 27.40
C ASN A 73 9.20 5.62 26.05
N TRP A 74 9.18 6.38 24.96
CA TRP A 74 9.36 5.86 23.62
C TRP A 74 10.84 5.85 23.22
N GLU A 75 11.24 4.76 22.57
CA GLU A 75 12.57 4.62 22.01
C GLU A 75 12.49 4.43 20.49
N PRO A 76 13.35 5.12 19.70
CA PRO A 76 13.40 4.95 18.26
C PRO A 76 13.94 3.56 17.92
N ARG A 77 13.36 2.93 16.90
CA ARG A 77 13.88 1.68 16.37
C ARG A 77 15.23 1.89 15.71
N VAL A 78 16.09 0.92 15.91
CA VAL A 78 17.43 0.86 15.35
C VAL A 78 17.46 -0.20 14.26
N ALA A 79 18.10 0.08 13.13
CA ALA A 79 18.32 -0.93 12.11
C ALA A 79 19.22 -2.05 12.65
N ARG A 80 19.10 -3.25 12.07
CA ARG A 80 19.96 -4.38 12.43
C ARG A 80 21.43 -4.00 12.20
N GLU A 81 22.32 -4.54 13.02
CA GLU A 81 23.76 -4.25 12.97
C GLU A 81 24.37 -4.54 11.60
N GLU A 82 23.93 -5.60 10.93
CA GLU A 82 24.38 -5.98 9.59
C GLU A 82 23.97 -4.94 8.50
N TYR A 83 23.04 -4.04 8.82
CA TYR A 83 22.61 -2.91 7.99
C TYR A 83 23.02 -1.56 8.61
N GLY A 84 24.14 -1.55 9.33
CA GLY A 84 24.76 -0.35 9.86
C GLY A 84 24.25 0.12 11.21
N GLY A 85 23.32 -0.58 11.88
CA GLY A 85 22.83 -0.23 13.21
C GLY A 85 22.25 1.19 13.31
N GLN A 86 21.70 1.74 12.23
CA GLN A 86 21.26 3.14 12.16
C GLN A 86 19.98 3.36 12.96
N ARG A 87 19.90 4.46 13.70
CA ARG A 87 18.69 4.90 14.40
C ARG A 87 17.75 5.61 13.43
N TYR A 88 17.22 4.87 12.46
CA TYR A 88 16.51 5.42 11.29
C TYR A 88 15.26 6.22 11.64
N GLN A 89 14.51 5.86 12.69
CA GLN A 89 13.36 6.67 13.13
C GLN A 89 13.82 7.99 13.76
N GLU A 90 14.91 7.99 14.51
CA GLU A 90 15.51 9.22 15.03
C GLU A 90 15.96 10.14 13.89
N MET A 91 16.63 9.58 12.88
CA MET A 91 17.03 10.34 11.69
C MET A 91 15.83 11.03 11.00
N MET A 92 14.71 10.34 10.87
CA MET A 92 13.49 10.90 10.30
C MET A 92 12.90 12.01 11.15
N LEU A 93 12.86 11.83 12.48
CA LEU A 93 12.29 12.80 13.43
C LEU A 93 13.13 14.07 13.54
N ARG A 94 14.45 13.95 13.61
CA ARG A 94 15.38 15.07 13.80
C ARG A 94 15.71 15.82 12.50
N CYS A 95 15.36 15.27 11.33
CA CYS A 95 15.64 15.91 10.06
C CYS A 95 14.93 17.26 9.93
N THR A 96 15.69 18.32 9.69
CA THR A 96 15.20 19.71 9.55
C THR A 96 14.78 20.07 8.12
N ALA A 97 14.95 19.18 7.13
CA ALA A 97 14.53 19.44 5.76
C ALA A 97 13.01 19.69 5.70
N ARG A 98 12.60 20.73 4.99
CA ARG A 98 11.16 21.09 4.87
C ARG A 98 10.35 20.12 4.01
N ARG A 99 11.00 19.40 3.12
CA ARG A 99 10.38 18.46 2.19
C ARG A 99 11.01 17.08 2.40
N LYS A 100 10.20 16.11 2.82
CA LYS A 100 10.66 14.76 3.13
C LYS A 100 9.82 13.75 2.36
N ALA A 101 10.47 12.77 1.76
CA ALA A 101 9.86 11.60 1.14
C ALA A 101 10.30 10.36 1.93
N LEU A 102 9.34 9.69 2.57
CA LEU A 102 9.58 8.51 3.41
C LEU A 102 9.16 7.26 2.64
N ARG A 103 10.10 6.66 1.92
CA ARG A 103 9.95 5.43 1.17
C ARG A 103 10.40 4.26 2.05
N LEU A 104 9.46 3.73 2.82
CA LEU A 104 9.75 2.71 3.82
C LEU A 104 8.90 1.47 3.60
N GLY A 105 9.52 0.31 3.82
CA GLY A 105 8.85 -0.98 3.78
C GLY A 105 7.80 -1.13 4.88
N ARG A 106 6.95 -2.15 4.75
CA ARG A 106 5.94 -2.45 5.76
C ARG A 106 6.54 -2.70 7.13
N GLN A 107 5.79 -2.37 8.18
CA GLN A 107 6.15 -2.59 9.59
C GLN A 107 7.41 -1.85 10.07
N SER A 108 8.00 -0.97 9.26
CA SER A 108 9.15 -0.14 9.63
C SER A 108 8.86 0.91 10.72
N GLY A 109 7.60 1.07 11.13
CA GLY A 109 7.21 2.03 12.16
C GLY A 109 7.07 3.48 11.65
N LYS A 110 6.91 3.68 10.33
CA LYS A 110 6.73 5.00 9.69
C LYS A 110 5.58 5.81 10.31
N THR A 111 4.40 5.19 10.45
CA THR A 111 3.20 5.85 10.98
C THR A 111 3.37 6.29 12.43
N GLU A 112 4.04 5.49 13.24
CA GLU A 112 4.34 5.83 14.63
C GLU A 112 5.24 7.06 14.74
N ALA A 113 6.36 7.07 14.01
CA ALA A 113 7.26 8.21 13.97
C ALA A 113 6.56 9.50 13.50
N ILE A 114 5.71 9.40 12.48
CA ILE A 114 4.91 10.54 11.98
C ILE A 114 3.93 11.03 13.05
N CYS A 115 3.23 10.13 13.76
CA CYS A 115 2.31 10.50 14.83
C CYS A 115 3.04 11.23 15.97
N ILE A 116 4.21 10.75 16.38
CA ILE A 116 5.06 11.42 17.38
C ILE A 116 5.44 12.82 16.92
N LEU A 117 5.89 12.96 15.68
CA LEU A 117 6.29 14.26 15.14
C LEU A 117 5.14 15.26 15.07
N MET A 118 3.96 14.81 14.66
CA MET A 118 2.75 15.65 14.63
C MET A 118 2.40 16.15 16.03
N LEU A 119 2.41 15.26 17.03
CA LEU A 119 2.15 15.61 18.43
C LEU A 119 3.21 16.56 18.97
N PHE A 120 4.48 16.27 18.75
CA PHE A 120 5.59 17.14 19.14
C PHE A 120 5.41 18.56 18.60
N LYS A 121 5.20 18.69 17.29
CA LYS A 121 5.02 19.99 16.62
C LYS A 121 3.78 20.74 17.12
N ALA A 122 2.66 20.05 17.29
CA ALA A 122 1.40 20.66 17.75
C ALA A 122 1.45 21.05 19.24
N PHE A 123 2.16 20.28 20.06
CA PHE A 123 2.26 20.52 21.49
C PHE A 123 3.29 21.62 21.83
N THR A 124 4.47 21.57 21.21
CA THR A 124 5.57 22.51 21.53
C THR A 124 5.46 23.87 20.84
N ASN A 125 4.61 24.02 19.82
CA ASN A 125 4.43 25.27 19.10
C ASN A 125 2.99 25.82 19.27
N ASN A 126 2.86 27.12 19.42
CA ASN A 126 1.55 27.75 19.50
C ASN A 126 0.93 27.97 18.12
N ASN A 127 -0.38 27.74 18.02
CA ASN A 127 -1.17 27.89 16.78
C ASN A 127 -0.64 27.10 15.59
N PHE A 128 0.04 25.98 15.82
CA PHE A 128 0.64 25.14 14.79
C PHE A 128 -0.42 24.21 14.13
N LYS A 129 -0.49 24.23 12.83
CA LYS A 129 -1.57 23.61 12.05
C LYS A 129 -1.05 22.43 11.27
N VAL A 130 -1.43 21.22 11.68
CA VAL A 130 -1.09 19.98 11.01
C VAL A 130 -2.26 19.49 10.17
N LEU A 131 -2.03 19.25 8.89
CA LEU A 131 -2.99 18.57 8.00
C LEU A 131 -2.47 17.18 7.66
N VAL A 132 -3.33 16.18 7.83
CA VAL A 132 -3.07 14.79 7.45
C VAL A 132 -3.98 14.42 6.28
N ILE A 133 -3.41 13.96 5.19
CA ILE A 133 -4.15 13.60 3.97
C ILE A 133 -3.78 12.17 3.60
N THR A 134 -4.79 11.31 3.45
CA THR A 134 -4.62 9.92 3.06
C THR A 134 -5.59 9.56 1.93
N PRO A 135 -5.28 8.56 1.10
CA PRO A 135 -6.20 8.12 0.06
C PRO A 135 -7.44 7.42 0.61
N TYR A 136 -7.36 6.83 1.82
CA TYR A 136 -8.41 5.97 2.36
C TYR A 136 -8.84 6.39 3.78
N ARG A 137 -10.15 6.33 4.01
CA ARG A 137 -10.74 6.67 5.33
C ARG A 137 -10.22 5.79 6.46
N SER A 138 -10.04 4.51 6.22
CA SER A 138 -9.50 3.57 7.21
C SER A 138 -8.11 3.95 7.72
N GLN A 139 -7.27 4.56 6.86
CA GLN A 139 -5.94 5.03 7.27
C GLN A 139 -6.00 6.27 8.16
N ILE A 140 -6.88 7.24 7.85
CA ILE A 140 -7.12 8.37 8.75
C ILE A 140 -7.55 7.87 10.13
N GLU A 141 -8.49 6.94 10.18
CA GLU A 141 -8.98 6.35 11.43
C GLU A 141 -7.85 5.68 12.23
N LEU A 142 -6.95 4.94 11.54
CA LEU A 142 -5.78 4.30 12.17
C LEU A 142 -4.77 5.34 12.70
N ILE A 143 -4.44 6.37 11.93
CA ILE A 143 -3.53 7.43 12.33
C ILE A 143 -4.09 8.16 13.56
N PHE A 144 -5.35 8.58 13.53
CA PHE A 144 -5.97 9.29 14.66
C PHE A 144 -6.14 8.39 15.87
N LYS A 145 -6.39 7.09 15.69
CA LYS A 145 -6.37 6.11 16.77
C LYS A 145 -4.98 6.08 17.42
N ARG A 146 -3.91 5.98 16.62
CA ARG A 146 -2.54 5.95 17.15
C ARG A 146 -2.14 7.25 17.82
N VAL A 147 -2.49 8.40 17.26
CA VAL A 147 -2.28 9.72 17.90
C VAL A 147 -2.94 9.75 19.28
N LYS A 148 -4.19 9.30 19.40
CA LYS A 148 -4.90 9.25 20.68
C LYS A 148 -4.28 8.30 21.68
N GLU A 149 -3.89 7.11 21.24
CA GLU A 149 -3.18 6.14 22.08
C GLU A 149 -1.93 6.77 22.70
N LEU A 150 -1.12 7.47 21.91
CA LEU A 150 0.06 8.20 22.41
C LEU A 150 -0.31 9.33 23.38
N MET A 151 -1.32 10.13 23.04
CA MET A 151 -1.76 11.23 23.88
C MET A 151 -2.22 10.77 25.27
N TYR A 152 -2.91 9.65 25.36
CA TYR A 152 -3.39 9.12 26.62
C TYR A 152 -2.31 8.46 27.48
N LEU A 153 -1.11 8.22 26.94
CA LEU A 153 0.04 7.80 27.73
C LEU A 153 0.66 8.95 28.54
N SER A 154 0.41 10.21 28.16
CA SER A 154 0.93 11.39 28.83
C SER A 154 -0.20 12.22 29.45
N ALA A 155 -0.08 12.54 30.75
CA ALA A 155 -1.01 13.39 31.44
C ALA A 155 -1.00 14.83 30.87
N ASP A 156 0.18 15.33 30.52
CA ASP A 156 0.34 16.68 29.95
C ASP A 156 -0.36 16.82 28.59
N LEU A 157 -0.17 15.81 27.73
CA LEU A 157 -0.84 15.78 26.43
C LEU A 157 -2.36 15.63 26.57
N SER A 158 -2.82 14.72 27.44
CA SER A 158 -4.25 14.52 27.70
C SER A 158 -4.92 15.80 28.21
N ASN A 159 -4.27 16.51 29.11
CA ASN A 159 -4.77 17.76 29.68
C ASN A 159 -4.67 18.95 28.70
N SER A 160 -3.87 18.85 27.66
CA SER A 160 -3.71 19.89 26.63
C SER A 160 -4.81 19.88 25.56
N ILE A 161 -5.66 18.87 25.55
CA ILE A 161 -6.75 18.74 24.55
C ILE A 161 -7.87 19.72 24.88
N LYS A 162 -8.20 20.57 23.91
CA LYS A 162 -9.35 21.46 23.97
C LYS A 162 -10.61 20.81 23.39
N ARG A 163 -10.46 20.10 22.26
CA ARG A 163 -11.59 19.50 21.54
C ARG A 163 -11.14 18.33 20.67
N GLU A 164 -11.96 17.27 20.62
CA GLU A 164 -11.85 16.20 19.66
C GLU A 164 -13.11 16.10 18.80
N VAL A 165 -12.94 15.87 17.49
CA VAL A 165 -14.02 15.68 16.51
C VAL A 165 -13.68 14.49 15.60
N ALA A 166 -14.68 13.67 15.26
CA ALA A 166 -14.54 12.57 14.34
C ALA A 166 -15.39 12.72 13.06
N ASN A 167 -16.33 13.64 13.03
CA ASN A 167 -17.23 13.91 11.92
C ASN A 167 -17.43 15.41 11.72
N PRO A 168 -17.41 15.96 10.49
CA PRO A 168 -17.26 15.28 9.19
C PRO A 168 -15.82 14.88 8.85
N TYR A 169 -14.82 15.35 9.57
CA TYR A 169 -13.40 15.01 9.50
C TYR A 169 -12.84 14.79 10.91
N HIS A 170 -11.73 14.10 11.01
CA HIS A 170 -11.04 13.94 12.30
C HIS A 170 -10.27 15.21 12.64
N GLU A 171 -10.40 15.69 13.87
CA GLU A 171 -9.68 16.85 14.37
C GLU A 171 -9.38 16.70 15.87
N ILE A 172 -8.18 17.05 16.25
CA ILE A 172 -7.75 17.24 17.64
C ILE A 172 -7.24 18.67 17.75
N GLU A 173 -7.89 19.48 18.58
CA GLU A 173 -7.53 20.87 18.86
C GLU A 173 -6.96 20.98 20.27
N PHE A 174 -5.84 21.69 20.41
CA PHE A 174 -5.14 21.91 21.66
C PHE A 174 -5.44 23.30 22.24
N PHE A 175 -5.27 23.46 23.57
CA PHE A 175 -5.46 24.74 24.22
C PHE A 175 -4.48 25.84 23.75
N ASN A 176 -3.29 25.46 23.24
CA ASN A 176 -2.33 26.40 22.65
C ASN A 176 -2.74 26.91 21.25
N GLY A 177 -3.94 26.57 20.77
CA GLY A 177 -4.46 26.94 19.45
C GLY A 177 -3.99 26.10 18.30
N SER A 178 -3.14 25.10 18.54
CA SER A 178 -2.68 24.14 17.53
C SER A 178 -3.76 23.10 17.24
N TYR A 179 -3.71 22.49 16.04
CA TYR A 179 -4.60 21.38 15.72
C TYR A 179 -3.94 20.36 14.78
N ILE A 180 -4.43 19.12 14.87
CA ILE A 180 -4.16 18.06 13.91
C ILE A 180 -5.50 17.72 13.23
N ARG A 181 -5.58 17.88 11.91
CA ARG A 181 -6.81 17.68 11.13
C ARG A 181 -6.60 16.71 9.98
N GLY A 182 -7.50 15.73 9.83
CA GLY A 182 -7.40 14.66 8.85
C GLY A 182 -8.41 14.76 7.73
N PHE A 183 -7.97 14.52 6.49
CA PHE A 183 -8.77 14.53 5.27
C PHE A 183 -8.54 13.27 4.45
N THR A 184 -9.59 12.79 3.79
CA THR A 184 -9.51 11.66 2.86
C THR A 184 -9.59 12.15 1.42
N SER A 185 -8.72 11.64 0.56
CA SER A 185 -8.72 11.88 -0.89
C SER A 185 -10.01 11.40 -1.56
N GLY A 186 -10.35 11.98 -2.73
CA GLY A 186 -11.34 11.42 -3.65
C GLY A 186 -12.81 11.44 -3.21
N SER A 187 -13.15 11.98 -2.04
CA SER A 187 -14.55 12.14 -1.62
C SER A 187 -15.23 13.27 -2.41
N LYS A 188 -16.33 12.98 -3.10
CA LYS A 188 -17.20 14.00 -3.75
C LYS A 188 -17.94 14.87 -2.73
N THR A 189 -17.90 14.49 -1.45
CA THR A 189 -18.46 15.23 -0.32
C THR A 189 -17.40 16.16 0.28
N SER A 190 -17.78 17.01 1.22
CA SER A 190 -17.00 18.05 1.88
C SER A 190 -15.65 17.64 2.53
N SER A 191 -15.24 16.39 2.38
CA SER A 191 -14.01 15.81 2.95
C SER A 191 -12.90 15.48 1.92
N GLY A 192 -13.07 15.74 0.64
CA GLY A 192 -12.07 15.46 -0.41
C GLY A 192 -11.12 16.63 -0.72
N ALA A 193 -10.41 16.57 -1.85
CA ALA A 193 -9.45 17.62 -2.31
C ALA A 193 -10.01 19.04 -2.25
N GLY A 194 -11.33 19.19 -2.41
CA GLY A 194 -12.03 20.46 -2.23
C GLY A 194 -12.00 20.98 -0.79
N ALA A 195 -12.01 20.10 0.21
CA ALA A 195 -11.99 20.47 1.62
C ALA A 195 -10.58 20.86 2.11
N VAL A 196 -9.54 20.35 1.46
CA VAL A 196 -8.14 20.68 1.76
C VAL A 196 -7.77 22.05 1.20
N ARG A 197 -8.37 22.46 0.07
CA ARG A 197 -8.10 23.76 -0.56
C ARG A 197 -8.46 24.90 0.38
N GLY A 198 -7.52 25.83 0.54
CA GLY A 198 -7.70 27.00 1.42
C GLY A 198 -7.52 26.74 2.91
N GLN A 199 -7.20 25.52 3.34
CA GLN A 199 -6.81 25.25 4.70
C GLN A 199 -5.40 25.79 4.97
N PRO A 200 -5.20 26.54 6.05
CA PRO A 200 -3.85 26.92 6.46
C PRO A 200 -3.13 25.71 7.07
N ALA A 201 -1.87 25.53 6.71
CA ALA A 201 -1.02 24.48 7.28
C ALA A 201 0.39 24.98 7.55
N ASP A 202 0.97 24.56 8.65
CA ASP A 202 2.37 24.72 9.00
C ASP A 202 3.12 23.40 8.75
N MET A 203 2.39 22.26 8.78
CA MET A 203 2.87 20.93 8.41
C MET A 203 1.78 20.17 7.67
N ILE A 204 2.16 19.50 6.59
CA ILE A 204 1.32 18.58 5.83
C ILE A 204 1.94 17.18 5.86
N VAL A 205 1.15 16.21 6.23
CA VAL A 205 1.48 14.79 6.18
C VAL A 205 0.63 14.12 5.10
N LEU A 206 1.28 13.52 4.13
CA LEU A 206 0.67 12.65 3.13
C LEU A 206 1.03 11.22 3.47
N ASP A 207 0.09 10.43 3.96
CA ASP A 207 0.31 9.01 4.17
C ASP A 207 -0.27 8.22 3.00
N GLU A 208 0.45 7.18 2.57
CA GLU A 208 0.26 6.47 1.30
C GLU A 208 0.23 7.43 0.09
N ALA A 209 1.22 8.31 0.03
CA ALA A 209 1.31 9.39 -0.95
C ALA A 209 1.30 8.91 -2.41
N ASP A 210 1.81 7.69 -2.69
CA ASP A 210 1.83 7.11 -4.04
C ASP A 210 0.44 6.70 -4.54
N TYR A 211 -0.55 6.63 -3.64
CA TYR A 211 -1.95 6.33 -3.98
C TYR A 211 -2.82 7.59 -4.11
N LEU A 212 -2.31 8.78 -3.78
CA LEU A 212 -3.05 10.04 -3.91
C LEU A 212 -3.26 10.42 -5.38
N THR A 213 -4.36 11.09 -5.65
CA THR A 213 -4.65 11.57 -7.01
C THR A 213 -3.87 12.85 -7.33
N THR A 214 -3.65 13.13 -8.61
CA THR A 214 -3.06 14.39 -9.07
C THR A 214 -3.85 15.61 -8.56
N ALA A 215 -5.19 15.51 -8.45
CA ALA A 215 -6.02 16.60 -7.93
C ALA A 215 -5.75 16.90 -6.46
N ASP A 216 -5.49 15.87 -5.64
CA ASP A 216 -5.14 16.03 -4.23
C ASP A 216 -3.75 16.64 -4.09
N ILE A 217 -2.79 16.18 -4.87
CA ILE A 217 -1.44 16.72 -4.89
C ILE A 217 -1.45 18.20 -5.31
N ASN A 218 -2.22 18.57 -6.33
CA ASN A 218 -2.36 19.97 -6.75
C ASN A 218 -2.98 20.84 -5.64
N ALA A 219 -3.90 20.32 -4.83
CA ALA A 219 -4.44 21.03 -3.67
C ALA A 219 -3.36 21.27 -2.60
N VAL A 220 -2.50 20.27 -2.35
CA VAL A 220 -1.35 20.39 -1.44
C VAL A 220 -0.34 21.41 -1.96
N VAL A 221 0.03 21.34 -3.23
CA VAL A 221 0.96 22.30 -3.86
C VAL A 221 0.46 23.73 -3.74
N ALA A 222 -0.85 23.97 -3.87
CA ALA A 222 -1.44 25.29 -3.70
C ALA A 222 -1.23 25.84 -2.27
N ILE A 223 -1.33 24.98 -1.23
CA ILE A 223 -1.04 25.38 0.17
C ILE A 223 0.45 25.70 0.33
N LEU A 224 1.33 24.85 -0.20
CA LEU A 224 2.78 25.04 -0.13
C LEU A 224 3.24 26.32 -0.82
N ASN A 225 2.59 26.70 -1.92
CA ASN A 225 2.88 27.95 -2.62
C ASN A 225 2.46 29.19 -1.83
N SER A 226 1.36 29.10 -1.06
CA SER A 226 0.91 30.20 -0.21
C SER A 226 1.73 30.33 1.09
N ARG A 227 2.36 29.22 1.54
CA ARG A 227 3.19 29.14 2.74
C ARG A 227 4.49 28.37 2.46
N PRO A 228 5.53 29.03 1.97
CA PRO A 228 6.80 28.37 1.61
C PRO A 228 7.51 27.68 2.79
N GLU A 229 7.26 28.14 4.00
CA GLU A 229 7.79 27.57 5.25
C GLU A 229 7.06 26.31 5.72
N CYS A 230 5.88 25.99 5.16
CA CYS A 230 5.12 24.80 5.51
C CYS A 230 5.93 23.53 5.25
N GLU A 231 6.02 22.66 6.25
CA GLU A 231 6.72 21.37 6.13
C GLU A 231 5.86 20.34 5.38
N LEU A 232 6.46 19.49 4.54
CA LEU A 232 5.78 18.39 3.86
C LEU A 232 6.47 17.07 4.15
N TYR A 233 5.71 16.13 4.65
CA TYR A 233 6.10 14.73 4.87
C TYR A 233 5.25 13.84 3.98
N ALA A 234 5.84 13.26 2.93
CA ALA A 234 5.18 12.30 2.06
C ALA A 234 5.68 10.89 2.39
N SER A 235 4.81 10.04 2.86
CA SER A 235 5.11 8.68 3.30
C SER A 235 4.34 7.67 2.44
N SER A 236 5.01 6.66 1.91
CA SER A 236 4.37 5.55 1.19
C SER A 236 5.28 4.34 1.04
N THR A 237 4.68 3.16 0.85
CA THR A 237 5.30 2.09 0.05
C THR A 237 5.11 2.43 -1.43
N PRO A 238 6.10 2.17 -2.30
CA PRO A 238 5.97 2.40 -3.75
C PRO A 238 4.93 1.49 -4.40
N THR A 239 4.40 1.90 -5.55
CA THR A 239 3.42 1.13 -6.32
C THR A 239 3.86 0.86 -7.76
N GLY A 240 5.10 1.11 -8.11
CA GLY A 240 5.58 1.04 -9.49
C GLY A 240 5.22 2.26 -10.35
N ARG A 241 4.35 3.16 -9.88
CA ARG A 241 3.99 4.39 -10.60
C ARG A 241 5.16 5.35 -10.67
N ARG A 242 5.27 6.09 -11.78
CA ARG A 242 6.27 7.15 -11.97
C ARG A 242 5.69 8.54 -11.74
N ASP A 243 4.70 8.65 -10.84
CA ASP A 243 3.96 9.87 -10.50
C ASP A 243 4.71 10.77 -9.50
N HIS A 244 3.99 11.58 -8.75
CA HIS A 244 4.54 12.60 -7.85
C HIS A 244 5.45 12.01 -6.77
N PHE A 245 5.05 10.92 -6.11
CA PHE A 245 5.85 10.31 -5.04
C PHE A 245 7.19 9.78 -5.56
N HIS A 246 7.18 9.09 -6.70
CA HIS A 246 8.41 8.68 -7.38
C HIS A 246 9.32 9.87 -7.68
N ARG A 247 8.75 10.97 -8.21
CA ARG A 247 9.52 12.18 -8.51
C ARG A 247 10.13 12.80 -7.25
N TRP A 248 9.40 12.83 -6.14
CA TRP A 248 9.90 13.34 -4.87
C TRP A 248 11.05 12.49 -4.31
N CYS A 249 10.96 11.18 -4.45
CA CYS A 249 12.01 10.26 -4.03
C CYS A 249 13.23 10.31 -4.94
N GLN A 250 13.05 10.26 -6.27
CA GLN A 250 14.13 9.95 -7.22
C GLN A 250 14.62 11.14 -8.02
N VAL A 251 13.84 12.20 -8.17
CA VAL A 251 14.13 13.29 -9.11
C VAL A 251 14.24 14.66 -8.43
N ALA A 252 13.34 14.99 -7.51
CA ALA A 252 13.24 16.33 -6.95
C ALA A 252 14.40 16.64 -5.98
N PRO A 253 15.26 17.64 -6.29
CA PRO A 253 16.45 17.93 -5.48
C PRO A 253 16.14 18.57 -4.15
N ASN A 254 14.95 19.13 -3.98
CA ASN A 254 14.49 19.80 -2.75
C ASN A 254 13.80 18.83 -1.75
N PHE A 255 13.69 17.56 -2.09
CA PHE A 255 13.19 16.54 -1.20
C PHE A 255 14.32 15.74 -0.58
N ARG A 256 14.26 15.58 0.74
CA ARG A 256 15.08 14.62 1.47
C ARG A 256 14.36 13.27 1.45
N GLU A 257 14.95 12.28 0.82
CA GLU A 257 14.45 10.90 0.83
C GLU A 257 14.99 10.14 2.01
N PHE A 258 14.13 9.31 2.61
CA PHE A 258 14.47 8.24 3.55
C PHE A 258 14.00 6.92 2.96
N HIS A 259 14.92 6.03 2.68
CA HIS A 259 14.64 4.71 2.16
C HIS A 259 15.09 3.64 3.15
N PHE A 260 14.13 2.93 3.75
CA PHE A 260 14.39 1.83 4.66
C PHE A 260 13.48 0.65 4.33
N PRO A 261 14.02 -0.43 3.74
CA PRO A 261 13.32 -1.68 3.51
C PRO A 261 12.90 -2.37 4.80
N SER A 262 11.94 -3.28 4.71
CA SER A 262 11.46 -4.01 5.90
C SER A 262 12.52 -4.90 6.54
N TYR A 263 13.46 -5.42 5.76
CA TYR A 263 14.51 -6.31 6.28
C TYR A 263 15.50 -5.63 7.24
N VAL A 264 15.53 -4.29 7.30
CA VAL A 264 16.40 -3.56 8.26
C VAL A 264 15.83 -3.52 9.67
N ILE A 265 14.55 -3.87 9.86
CA ILE A 265 13.90 -3.80 11.18
C ILE A 265 14.46 -4.86 12.15
N PRO A 266 14.52 -4.56 13.48
CA PRO A 266 15.21 -5.42 14.44
C PRO A 266 14.70 -6.86 14.53
N HIS A 267 13.41 -7.08 14.31
CA HIS A 267 12.78 -8.40 14.43
C HIS A 267 12.70 -9.19 13.11
N TRP A 268 13.35 -8.72 12.06
CA TRP A 268 13.43 -9.45 10.79
C TRP A 268 14.32 -10.69 10.92
N ASN A 269 13.90 -11.80 10.34
CA ASN A 269 14.66 -13.04 10.26
C ASN A 269 14.42 -13.76 8.95
N ASP A 270 15.21 -14.78 8.66
CA ASP A 270 15.16 -15.51 7.39
C ASP A 270 13.86 -16.31 7.21
N GLU A 271 13.30 -16.83 8.31
CA GLU A 271 12.00 -17.53 8.29
C GLU A 271 10.88 -16.60 7.82
N LEU A 272 10.80 -15.39 8.38
CA LEU A 272 9.83 -14.37 8.00
C LEU A 272 10.03 -13.95 6.54
N GLU A 273 11.28 -13.79 6.10
CA GLU A 273 11.57 -13.45 4.71
C GLU A 273 11.12 -14.54 3.76
N GLU A 274 11.43 -15.81 4.03
CA GLU A 274 11.02 -16.94 3.20
C GLU A 274 9.50 -17.04 3.12
N GLU A 275 8.80 -16.88 4.22
CA GLU A 275 7.35 -16.88 4.28
C GLU A 275 6.73 -15.75 3.46
N LEU A 276 7.26 -14.52 3.58
CA LEU A 276 6.81 -13.38 2.79
C LEU A 276 7.08 -13.59 1.30
N ARG A 277 8.22 -14.17 0.93
CA ARG A 277 8.52 -14.53 -0.46
C ARG A 277 7.60 -15.62 -1.01
N LEU A 278 7.12 -16.52 -0.18
CA LEU A 278 6.12 -17.53 -0.57
C LEU A 278 4.71 -16.94 -0.69
N THR A 279 4.42 -15.89 0.06
CA THR A 279 3.07 -15.31 0.17
C THR A 279 2.85 -14.16 -0.80
N LEU A 280 3.85 -13.32 -1.03
CA LEU A 280 3.77 -12.15 -1.91
C LEU A 280 4.11 -12.52 -3.35
N THR A 281 3.57 -11.73 -4.29
CA THR A 281 4.07 -11.68 -5.67
C THR A 281 5.45 -11.02 -5.69
N GLU A 282 6.23 -11.21 -6.75
CA GLU A 282 7.54 -10.55 -6.88
C GLU A 282 7.39 -9.02 -6.83
N ALA A 283 6.43 -8.46 -7.56
CA ALA A 283 6.11 -7.04 -7.50
C ALA A 283 5.68 -6.61 -6.08
N GLY A 284 4.88 -7.43 -5.39
CA GLY A 284 4.50 -7.19 -4.00
C GLY A 284 5.70 -7.18 -3.06
N TYR A 285 6.66 -8.09 -3.24
CA TYR A 285 7.88 -8.12 -2.45
C TYR A 285 8.75 -6.88 -2.70
N ILE A 286 8.94 -6.49 -3.97
CA ILE A 286 9.69 -5.29 -4.35
C ILE A 286 9.07 -4.03 -3.72
N HIS A 287 7.76 -3.88 -3.83
CA HIS A 287 7.08 -2.66 -3.36
C HIS A 287 6.92 -2.61 -1.85
N GLU A 288 6.48 -3.69 -1.23
CA GLU A 288 6.07 -3.71 0.18
C GLU A 288 7.23 -3.99 1.14
N ILE A 289 8.19 -4.83 0.72
CA ILE A 289 9.32 -5.25 1.55
C ILE A 289 10.57 -4.43 1.23
N LEU A 290 11.00 -4.40 -0.05
CA LEU A 290 12.17 -3.64 -0.45
C LEU A 290 11.92 -2.14 -0.48
N ALA A 291 10.67 -1.71 -0.49
CA ALA A 291 10.26 -0.32 -0.69
C ALA A 291 10.86 0.28 -1.97
N GLU A 292 10.97 -0.52 -3.04
CA GLU A 292 11.46 -0.10 -4.34
C GLU A 292 10.31 0.13 -5.31
N PHE A 293 10.52 1.03 -6.28
CA PHE A 293 9.51 1.32 -7.30
C PHE A 293 9.37 0.20 -8.34
N GLY A 294 10.35 -0.70 -8.43
CA GLY A 294 10.36 -1.75 -9.42
C GLY A 294 10.41 -1.22 -10.86
N GLU A 295 10.07 -2.07 -11.81
CA GLU A 295 9.90 -1.68 -13.21
C GLU A 295 8.50 -1.07 -13.43
N GLU A 296 8.39 -0.19 -14.45
CA GLU A 296 7.13 0.42 -14.84
C GLU A 296 6.35 -0.57 -15.72
N GLU A 297 5.60 -1.47 -15.09
CA GLU A 297 4.74 -2.39 -15.80
C GLU A 297 3.27 -1.96 -15.68
N GLU A 298 2.61 -1.87 -16.84
CA GLU A 298 1.22 -1.44 -16.89
C GLU A 298 0.22 -2.58 -16.61
N GLY A 299 0.66 -3.85 -16.63
CA GLY A 299 -0.18 -5.04 -16.49
C GLY A 299 -0.06 -5.74 -15.14
N VAL A 300 -1.08 -6.52 -14.80
CA VAL A 300 -1.08 -7.39 -13.60
C VAL A 300 -0.15 -8.60 -13.81
N PHE A 301 -0.07 -9.10 -15.04
CA PHE A 301 0.78 -10.23 -15.43
C PHE A 301 1.98 -9.74 -16.23
N GLN A 302 3.18 -9.92 -15.71
CA GLN A 302 4.43 -9.48 -16.34
C GLN A 302 4.71 -10.23 -17.64
N VAL A 303 5.24 -9.50 -18.64
CA VAL A 303 5.50 -10.04 -19.99
C VAL A 303 6.36 -11.30 -19.96
N ALA A 304 7.49 -11.24 -19.23
CA ALA A 304 8.43 -12.33 -19.16
C ALA A 304 7.81 -13.63 -18.62
N TYR A 305 6.94 -13.54 -17.60
CA TYR A 305 6.29 -14.72 -17.01
C TYR A 305 5.17 -15.27 -17.89
N ARG A 306 4.46 -14.38 -18.62
CA ARG A 306 3.43 -14.80 -19.58
C ARG A 306 4.05 -15.59 -20.74
N GLU A 307 5.12 -15.05 -21.33
CA GLU A 307 5.85 -15.69 -22.43
C GLU A 307 6.49 -17.02 -22.01
N ALA A 308 7.01 -17.09 -20.77
CA ALA A 308 7.58 -18.31 -20.22
C ALA A 308 6.54 -19.42 -19.96
N ALA A 309 5.25 -19.08 -19.87
CA ALA A 309 4.16 -20.03 -19.69
C ALA A 309 3.58 -20.55 -21.01
N GLU A 310 3.96 -19.96 -22.15
CA GLU A 310 3.54 -20.39 -23.48
C GLU A 310 4.33 -21.61 -23.94
N GLU A 311 3.66 -22.71 -24.28
CA GLU A 311 4.29 -23.90 -24.84
C GLU A 311 3.64 -24.34 -26.17
N GLU A 312 4.45 -24.99 -27.03
CA GLU A 312 4.02 -25.49 -28.32
C GLU A 312 3.24 -26.82 -28.16
N TYR A 313 1.95 -26.71 -27.89
CA TYR A 313 0.99 -27.82 -27.93
C TYR A 313 -0.40 -27.29 -28.27
N SER A 314 -1.33 -28.19 -28.55
CA SER A 314 -2.74 -27.89 -28.78
C SER A 314 -3.60 -28.46 -27.65
N TYR A 315 -4.71 -27.81 -27.34
CA TYR A 315 -5.73 -28.38 -26.45
C TYR A 315 -6.24 -29.76 -26.91
N TYR A 316 -6.10 -30.08 -28.19
CA TYR A 316 -6.49 -31.38 -28.75
C TYR A 316 -5.44 -32.47 -28.60
N ASP A 317 -4.20 -32.12 -28.22
CA ASP A 317 -3.12 -33.09 -28.00
C ASP A 317 -3.23 -33.74 -26.61
N ILE A 318 -4.00 -33.14 -25.70
CA ILE A 318 -4.19 -33.65 -24.35
C ILE A 318 -5.45 -34.50 -24.28
N ASN A 319 -5.27 -35.81 -24.10
CA ASN A 319 -6.38 -36.73 -23.89
C ASN A 319 -6.69 -36.86 -22.39
N PRO A 320 -7.98 -36.80 -22.01
CA PRO A 320 -8.40 -37.01 -20.63
C PRO A 320 -7.96 -38.40 -20.11
N ASP A 321 -7.19 -38.41 -19.03
CA ASP A 321 -6.71 -39.61 -18.36
C ASP A 321 -6.65 -39.40 -16.84
N PRO A 322 -7.65 -39.85 -16.07
CA PRO A 322 -7.68 -39.67 -14.62
C PRO A 322 -6.50 -40.32 -13.88
N SER A 323 -5.81 -41.28 -14.49
CA SER A 323 -4.63 -41.92 -13.90
C SER A 323 -3.41 -40.98 -13.93
N LYS A 324 -3.32 -40.14 -14.95
CA LYS A 324 -2.21 -39.19 -15.17
C LYS A 324 -2.52 -37.80 -14.62
N TYR A 325 -3.78 -37.40 -14.70
CA TYR A 325 -4.18 -36.01 -14.45
C TYR A 325 -5.21 -35.90 -13.33
N ILE A 326 -5.15 -34.83 -12.57
CA ILE A 326 -6.28 -34.32 -11.79
C ILE A 326 -6.83 -33.12 -12.59
N ALA A 327 -8.09 -33.21 -13.02
CA ALA A 327 -8.74 -32.12 -13.75
C ALA A 327 -9.60 -31.26 -12.84
N GLY A 328 -9.57 -29.94 -13.07
CA GLY A 328 -10.47 -28.96 -12.49
C GLY A 328 -11.05 -28.07 -13.58
N ILE A 329 -12.29 -27.67 -13.45
CA ILE A 329 -12.97 -26.79 -14.41
C ILE A 329 -13.34 -25.47 -13.75
N GLY A 330 -13.04 -24.36 -14.45
CA GLY A 330 -13.54 -23.04 -14.12
C GLY A 330 -14.50 -22.54 -15.18
N VAL A 331 -15.57 -21.89 -14.77
CA VAL A 331 -16.62 -21.38 -15.64
C VAL A 331 -16.91 -19.93 -15.30
N ASP A 332 -16.59 -19.03 -16.20
CA ASP A 332 -17.02 -17.65 -16.14
C ASP A 332 -18.36 -17.51 -16.89
N TRP A 333 -19.44 -17.42 -16.13
CA TRP A 333 -20.81 -17.44 -16.61
C TRP A 333 -21.34 -16.04 -16.89
N ASN A 334 -21.62 -15.74 -18.14
CA ASN A 334 -22.04 -14.42 -18.54
C ASN A 334 -23.44 -14.38 -19.19
N SER A 335 -23.88 -13.16 -19.49
CA SER A 335 -25.15 -12.93 -20.18
C SER A 335 -25.11 -13.38 -21.64
N SER A 336 -26.28 -13.43 -22.27
CA SER A 336 -26.43 -13.75 -23.70
C SER A 336 -25.66 -12.81 -24.65
N ASN A 337 -25.27 -11.62 -24.16
CA ASN A 337 -24.53 -10.65 -24.98
C ASN A 337 -23.03 -10.94 -25.04
N ILE A 338 -22.49 -11.72 -24.11
CA ILE A 338 -21.07 -12.00 -23.96
C ILE A 338 -20.77 -13.46 -24.27
N GLY A 339 -21.57 -14.40 -23.75
CA GLY A 339 -21.34 -15.84 -23.83
C GLY A 339 -20.75 -16.37 -22.52
N THR A 340 -20.34 -17.61 -22.50
CA THR A 340 -19.74 -18.28 -21.32
C THR A 340 -18.39 -18.85 -21.71
N GLU A 341 -17.38 -18.60 -20.92
CA GLU A 341 -16.06 -19.19 -21.07
C GLU A 341 -15.86 -20.33 -20.06
N ILE A 342 -15.35 -21.44 -20.53
CA ILE A 342 -15.08 -22.65 -19.73
C ILE A 342 -13.62 -23.01 -19.92
N TYR A 343 -12.89 -23.18 -18.84
CA TYR A 343 -11.48 -23.54 -18.85
C TYR A 343 -11.25 -24.82 -18.06
N VAL A 344 -10.64 -25.82 -18.71
CA VAL A 344 -10.19 -27.07 -18.05
C VAL A 344 -8.72 -26.95 -17.78
N MET A 345 -8.36 -26.97 -16.51
CA MET A 345 -6.98 -27.04 -16.05
C MET A 345 -6.70 -28.42 -15.48
N ILE A 346 -5.55 -28.97 -15.79
CA ILE A 346 -5.11 -30.25 -15.22
C ILE A 346 -3.81 -30.08 -14.44
N TRP A 347 -3.66 -30.88 -13.42
CA TRP A 347 -2.37 -31.12 -12.80
C TRP A 347 -1.84 -32.47 -13.27
N ASP A 348 -0.67 -32.41 -13.90
CA ASP A 348 0.00 -33.61 -14.40
C ASP A 348 0.83 -34.25 -13.29
N ARG A 349 0.48 -35.49 -12.92
CA ARG A 349 1.15 -36.25 -11.86
C ARG A 349 2.60 -36.60 -12.20
N ASN A 350 2.96 -36.66 -13.49
CA ASN A 350 4.30 -37.03 -13.95
C ASN A 350 5.26 -35.85 -13.93
N THR A 351 4.79 -34.69 -14.40
CA THR A 351 5.62 -33.47 -14.48
C THR A 351 5.50 -32.57 -13.27
N GLY A 352 4.43 -32.72 -12.47
CA GLY A 352 4.14 -31.86 -11.36
C GLY A 352 3.78 -30.43 -11.79
N ARG A 353 3.27 -30.21 -13.00
CA ARG A 353 2.90 -28.89 -13.53
C ARG A 353 1.40 -28.80 -13.77
N PHE A 354 0.89 -27.57 -13.71
CA PHE A 354 -0.45 -27.28 -14.17
C PHE A 354 -0.44 -26.97 -15.67
N LEU A 355 -1.41 -27.51 -16.40
CA LEU A 355 -1.56 -27.29 -17.84
C LEU A 355 -2.98 -26.84 -18.16
N GLY A 356 -3.10 -25.89 -19.11
CA GLY A 356 -4.36 -25.64 -19.79
C GLY A 356 -4.67 -26.81 -20.71
N ALA A 357 -5.73 -27.55 -20.41
CA ALA A 357 -6.08 -28.76 -21.15
C ALA A 357 -7.21 -28.56 -22.15
N ARG A 358 -8.09 -27.61 -21.90
CA ARG A 358 -9.20 -27.27 -22.81
C ARG A 358 -9.69 -25.86 -22.50
N ALA A 359 -10.02 -25.09 -23.53
CA ALA A 359 -10.75 -23.84 -23.42
C ALA A 359 -11.93 -23.86 -24.39
N GLU A 360 -13.13 -23.59 -23.90
CA GLU A 360 -14.35 -23.61 -24.69
C GLU A 360 -15.11 -22.30 -24.52
N THR A 361 -15.46 -21.69 -25.63
CA THR A 361 -16.31 -20.49 -25.68
C THR A 361 -17.70 -20.88 -26.13
N VAL A 362 -18.70 -20.75 -25.27
CA VAL A 362 -20.10 -20.81 -25.69
C VAL A 362 -20.48 -19.46 -26.22
N SER A 363 -20.37 -19.32 -27.54
CA SER A 363 -20.48 -18.03 -28.24
C SER A 363 -21.81 -17.32 -28.00
N ARG A 364 -21.77 -15.99 -27.95
CA ARG A 364 -22.95 -15.12 -27.93
C ARG A 364 -23.91 -15.33 -29.11
N VAL A 365 -23.39 -15.75 -30.25
CA VAL A 365 -24.21 -16.03 -31.44
C VAL A 365 -24.97 -17.33 -31.23
N GLY A 366 -26.30 -17.22 -31.11
CA GLY A 366 -27.19 -18.35 -30.80
C GLY A 366 -26.96 -18.92 -29.39
N PHE A 367 -26.47 -18.07 -28.47
CA PHE A 367 -26.28 -18.42 -27.06
C PHE A 367 -27.63 -18.76 -26.40
N THR A 368 -27.64 -19.86 -25.67
CA THR A 368 -28.68 -20.18 -24.69
C THR A 368 -28.01 -20.72 -23.44
N GLN A 369 -28.59 -20.46 -22.29
CA GLN A 369 -28.12 -21.02 -21.01
C GLN A 369 -28.06 -22.54 -21.04
N VAL A 370 -28.97 -23.18 -21.78
CA VAL A 370 -29.02 -24.62 -21.97
C VAL A 370 -27.75 -25.14 -22.68
N LYS A 371 -27.30 -24.47 -23.74
CA LYS A 371 -26.07 -24.87 -24.43
C LYS A 371 -24.83 -24.80 -23.55
N ALA A 372 -24.77 -23.79 -22.65
CA ALA A 372 -23.69 -23.71 -21.69
C ALA A 372 -23.73 -24.84 -20.65
N ILE A 373 -24.93 -25.18 -20.17
CA ILE A 373 -25.14 -26.34 -19.31
C ILE A 373 -24.73 -27.64 -20.00
N GLU A 374 -25.17 -27.85 -21.25
CA GLU A 374 -24.83 -29.04 -22.03
C GLU A 374 -23.32 -29.17 -22.23
N LYS A 375 -22.63 -28.07 -22.50
CA LYS A 375 -21.16 -28.06 -22.65
C LYS A 375 -20.46 -28.42 -21.34
N ILE A 376 -20.91 -27.92 -20.20
CA ILE A 376 -20.36 -28.28 -18.88
C ILE A 376 -20.61 -29.75 -18.59
N GLN A 377 -21.79 -30.29 -18.92
CA GLN A 377 -22.09 -31.70 -18.76
C GLN A 377 -21.21 -32.60 -19.68
N GLU A 378 -20.96 -32.15 -20.91
CA GLU A 378 -20.06 -32.84 -21.84
C GLU A 378 -18.64 -32.91 -21.27
N LEU A 379 -18.07 -31.75 -20.82
CA LEU A 379 -16.75 -31.69 -20.25
C LEU A 379 -16.65 -32.46 -18.91
N ASN A 380 -17.71 -32.48 -18.11
CA ASN A 380 -17.77 -33.30 -16.90
C ASN A 380 -17.67 -34.80 -17.20
N ARG A 381 -18.31 -35.29 -18.29
CA ARG A 381 -18.19 -36.71 -18.72
C ARG A 381 -16.82 -36.99 -19.29
N GLN A 382 -16.26 -36.05 -20.06
CA GLN A 382 -15.01 -36.24 -20.76
C GLN A 382 -13.81 -36.21 -19.80
N TRP A 383 -13.75 -35.27 -18.88
CA TRP A 383 -12.59 -35.03 -18.01
C TRP A 383 -12.69 -35.65 -16.62
N ASP A 384 -13.87 -36.11 -16.21
CA ASP A 384 -14.16 -36.60 -14.85
C ASP A 384 -13.51 -35.70 -13.76
N PRO A 385 -13.79 -34.37 -13.76
CA PRO A 385 -13.05 -33.40 -12.95
C PRO A 385 -13.27 -33.63 -11.47
N ALA A 386 -12.28 -33.24 -10.65
CA ALA A 386 -12.39 -33.24 -9.19
C ALA A 386 -13.41 -32.21 -8.70
N PHE A 387 -13.46 -31.04 -9.34
CA PHE A 387 -14.33 -29.93 -9.02
C PHE A 387 -14.69 -29.08 -10.25
N ILE A 388 -15.76 -28.30 -10.15
CA ILE A 388 -16.21 -27.33 -11.15
C ILE A 388 -16.57 -26.04 -10.44
N TYR A 389 -15.77 -25.00 -10.60
CA TYR A 389 -15.96 -23.68 -9.99
C TYR A 389 -16.63 -22.76 -10.98
N VAL A 390 -17.75 -22.16 -10.58
CA VAL A 390 -18.61 -21.36 -11.46
C VAL A 390 -18.79 -19.95 -10.84
N ASP A 391 -18.68 -18.91 -11.65
CA ASP A 391 -19.07 -17.56 -11.20
C ASP A 391 -20.55 -17.53 -10.79
N GLU A 392 -20.80 -17.07 -9.58
CA GLU A 392 -22.16 -17.02 -8.99
C GLU A 392 -23.02 -15.93 -9.65
N GLY A 393 -22.42 -14.88 -10.22
CA GLY A 393 -23.14 -13.70 -10.69
C GLY A 393 -24.30 -14.03 -11.63
N TYR A 394 -23.99 -14.64 -12.78
CA TYR A 394 -25.01 -15.13 -13.73
C TYR A 394 -25.25 -16.65 -13.62
N GLY A 395 -24.38 -17.36 -12.91
CA GLY A 395 -24.40 -18.81 -12.84
C GLY A 395 -25.20 -19.43 -11.69
N ALA A 396 -25.67 -18.67 -10.71
CA ALA A 396 -26.31 -19.20 -9.50
C ALA A 396 -27.50 -20.13 -9.80
N THR A 397 -28.47 -19.67 -10.59
CA THR A 397 -29.65 -20.46 -10.98
C THR A 397 -29.26 -21.69 -11.80
N GLN A 398 -28.29 -21.56 -12.71
CA GLN A 398 -27.83 -22.66 -13.56
C GLN A 398 -27.11 -23.73 -12.75
N VAL A 399 -26.38 -23.35 -11.71
CA VAL A 399 -25.78 -24.28 -10.76
C VAL A 399 -26.85 -25.09 -10.03
N GLU A 400 -27.93 -24.45 -9.57
CA GLU A 400 -29.06 -25.15 -8.95
C GLU A 400 -29.73 -26.12 -9.92
N VAL A 401 -30.02 -25.68 -11.16
CA VAL A 401 -30.60 -26.55 -12.20
C VAL A 401 -29.71 -27.78 -12.46
N MET A 402 -28.41 -27.58 -12.58
CA MET A 402 -27.46 -28.69 -12.78
C MET A 402 -27.39 -29.62 -11.57
N LYS A 403 -27.49 -29.11 -10.35
CA LYS A 403 -27.52 -29.95 -9.14
C LYS A 403 -28.79 -30.81 -9.07
N VAL A 404 -29.95 -30.23 -9.36
CA VAL A 404 -31.22 -30.98 -9.42
C VAL A 404 -31.15 -32.08 -10.49
N TRP A 405 -30.72 -31.71 -11.70
CA TRP A 405 -30.53 -32.66 -12.76
C TRP A 405 -29.54 -33.80 -12.39
N SER A 406 -28.44 -33.48 -11.73
CA SER A 406 -27.47 -34.44 -11.24
C SER A 406 -28.06 -35.43 -10.22
N GLN A 407 -28.96 -34.96 -9.34
CA GLN A 407 -29.68 -35.85 -8.41
C GLN A 407 -30.62 -36.81 -9.14
N GLU A 408 -31.32 -36.35 -10.16
CA GLU A 408 -32.13 -37.22 -11.03
C GLU A 408 -31.26 -38.28 -11.73
N GLN A 409 -30.08 -37.91 -12.25
CA GLN A 409 -29.13 -38.85 -12.85
C GLN A 409 -28.59 -39.87 -11.83
N MET A 410 -28.38 -39.44 -10.57
CA MET A 410 -27.95 -40.34 -9.50
C MET A 410 -29.02 -41.42 -9.21
N MET A 411 -30.30 -41.08 -9.24
CA MET A 411 -31.41 -42.06 -9.11
C MET A 411 -31.52 -42.97 -10.32
N ALA A 412 -31.29 -42.45 -11.53
CA ALA A 412 -31.46 -43.17 -12.76
C ALA A 412 -30.26 -44.07 -13.11
N LYS A 413 -29.02 -43.61 -12.91
CA LYS A 413 -27.78 -44.22 -13.38
C LYS A 413 -26.86 -44.73 -12.26
N GLY A 414 -27.19 -44.40 -11.01
CA GLY A 414 -26.37 -44.73 -9.83
C GLY A 414 -25.25 -43.70 -9.54
N PRO A 415 -24.70 -43.75 -8.31
CA PRO A 415 -23.77 -42.72 -7.80
C PRO A 415 -22.40 -42.71 -8.48
N SER A 416 -22.00 -43.78 -9.13
CA SER A 416 -20.71 -43.87 -9.81
C SER A 416 -20.67 -43.17 -11.17
N HIS A 417 -21.85 -42.88 -11.75
CA HIS A 417 -21.93 -42.26 -13.07
C HIS A 417 -21.46 -40.79 -13.01
N SER A 418 -20.72 -40.34 -14.03
CA SER A 418 -20.16 -38.97 -14.08
C SER A 418 -21.23 -37.89 -13.96
N ASP A 419 -22.40 -38.07 -14.58
CA ASP A 419 -23.54 -37.15 -14.49
C ASP A 419 -24.09 -37.05 -13.07
N ALA A 420 -24.09 -38.14 -12.31
CA ALA A 420 -24.52 -38.17 -10.91
C ALA A 420 -23.54 -37.43 -9.97
N LYS A 421 -22.27 -37.38 -10.35
CA LYS A 421 -21.23 -36.67 -9.59
C LYS A 421 -21.21 -35.17 -9.87
N LEU A 422 -21.83 -34.68 -10.94
CA LEU A 422 -21.79 -33.29 -11.35
C LEU A 422 -22.21 -32.34 -10.23
N GLY A 423 -23.33 -32.60 -9.58
CA GLY A 423 -23.87 -31.75 -8.51
C GLY A 423 -22.94 -31.60 -7.30
N VAL A 424 -22.19 -32.67 -6.98
CA VAL A 424 -21.22 -32.67 -5.87
C VAL A 424 -19.94 -31.89 -6.24
N ARG A 425 -19.61 -31.80 -7.52
CA ARG A 425 -18.42 -31.09 -8.04
C ARG A 425 -18.63 -29.60 -8.17
N LEU A 426 -19.89 -29.14 -8.31
CA LEU A 426 -20.23 -27.74 -8.55
C LEU A 426 -20.05 -26.88 -7.30
N ARG A 427 -19.31 -25.78 -7.46
CA ARG A 427 -19.08 -24.73 -6.46
C ARG A 427 -19.37 -23.38 -7.08
N ALA A 428 -20.35 -22.66 -6.57
CA ALA A 428 -20.60 -21.27 -6.96
C ALA A 428 -19.67 -20.34 -6.17
N ILE A 429 -19.00 -19.44 -6.85
CA ILE A 429 -18.03 -18.49 -6.28
C ILE A 429 -18.47 -17.06 -6.56
N ASN A 430 -18.66 -16.30 -5.51
CA ASN A 430 -18.99 -14.89 -5.61
C ASN A 430 -17.73 -14.03 -5.58
N PHE A 431 -17.42 -13.36 -6.69
CA PHE A 431 -16.23 -12.51 -6.82
C PHE A 431 -16.24 -11.29 -5.89
N SER A 432 -17.42 -10.83 -5.50
CA SER A 432 -17.59 -9.68 -4.59
C SER A 432 -17.56 -10.07 -3.12
N ALA A 433 -17.66 -11.36 -2.81
CA ALA A 433 -17.64 -11.87 -1.45
C ALA A 433 -16.22 -11.96 -0.88
N LYS A 434 -16.13 -12.32 0.39
CA LYS A 434 -14.87 -12.67 1.04
C LYS A 434 -14.77 -14.18 1.19
N ILE A 435 -13.61 -14.72 0.87
CA ILE A 435 -13.25 -16.11 1.13
C ILE A 435 -12.56 -16.20 2.49
N GLU A 436 -12.90 -17.22 3.27
CA GLU A 436 -12.24 -17.53 4.54
C GLU A 436 -11.14 -18.55 4.31
N LEU A 437 -9.94 -18.22 4.74
CA LEU A 437 -8.74 -19.02 4.54
C LEU A 437 -7.95 -19.08 5.85
N PRO A 438 -7.28 -20.20 6.14
CA PRO A 438 -6.33 -20.24 7.24
C PRO A 438 -5.13 -19.34 6.91
N ASP A 439 -4.80 -18.46 7.83
CA ASP A 439 -3.55 -17.69 7.77
C ASP A 439 -2.37 -18.66 7.87
N PRO A 440 -1.40 -18.58 6.96
CA PRO A 440 -0.27 -19.53 6.94
C PRO A 440 0.59 -19.47 8.20
N ILE A 441 0.66 -18.33 8.88
CA ILE A 441 1.47 -18.11 10.09
C ILE A 441 0.68 -18.45 11.35
N THR A 442 -0.44 -17.76 11.53
CA THR A 442 -1.21 -17.85 12.78
C THR A 442 -2.19 -19.01 12.80
N ARG A 443 -2.47 -19.64 11.65
CA ARG A 443 -3.52 -20.64 11.41
C ARG A 443 -4.92 -20.17 11.77
N GLN A 444 -5.09 -18.90 12.07
CA GLN A 444 -6.40 -18.30 12.29
C GLN A 444 -7.12 -18.09 10.95
N MET A 445 -8.44 -18.21 10.95
CA MET A 445 -9.24 -17.96 9.74
C MET A 445 -9.23 -16.45 9.42
N ILE A 446 -8.68 -16.09 8.27
CA ILE A 446 -8.67 -14.73 7.74
C ILE A 446 -9.63 -14.59 6.56
N LYS A 447 -10.22 -13.41 6.42
CA LYS A 447 -11.14 -13.09 5.32
C LYS A 447 -10.40 -12.27 4.27
N LYS A 448 -10.24 -12.84 3.07
CA LYS A 448 -9.68 -12.15 1.89
C LYS A 448 -10.77 -11.87 0.86
N ASP A 449 -10.63 -10.80 0.08
CA ASP A 449 -11.52 -10.55 -1.05
C ASP A 449 -11.28 -11.59 -2.14
N THR A 450 -12.34 -12.29 -2.56
CA THR A 450 -12.25 -13.45 -3.46
C THR A 450 -11.52 -13.11 -4.77
N LYS A 451 -11.91 -12.02 -5.46
CA LYS A 451 -11.30 -11.65 -6.74
C LYS A 451 -9.81 -11.30 -6.58
N SER A 452 -9.44 -10.52 -5.56
CA SER A 452 -8.03 -10.19 -5.29
C SER A 452 -7.22 -11.45 -5.01
N TYR A 453 -7.76 -12.38 -4.23
CA TYR A 453 -7.10 -13.64 -3.91
C TYR A 453 -6.90 -14.53 -5.14
N MET A 454 -7.90 -14.61 -6.04
CA MET A 454 -7.78 -15.32 -7.31
C MET A 454 -6.66 -14.74 -8.18
N VAL A 455 -6.64 -13.41 -8.33
CA VAL A 455 -5.62 -12.73 -9.14
C VAL A 455 -4.22 -12.92 -8.56
N GLU A 456 -4.03 -12.70 -7.25
CA GLU A 456 -2.73 -12.89 -6.58
C GLU A 456 -2.20 -14.31 -6.74
N ASN A 457 -3.08 -15.32 -6.65
CA ASN A 457 -2.70 -16.71 -6.85
C ASN A 457 -2.32 -17.01 -8.30
N ALA A 458 -3.09 -16.47 -9.26
CA ALA A 458 -2.77 -16.63 -10.67
C ALA A 458 -1.43 -15.97 -11.02
N VAL A 459 -1.17 -14.74 -10.56
CA VAL A 459 0.12 -14.08 -10.78
C VAL A 459 1.26 -14.95 -10.24
N ARG A 460 1.15 -15.45 -9.00
CA ARG A 460 2.17 -16.34 -8.42
C ARG A 460 2.36 -17.63 -9.22
N MET A 461 1.30 -18.19 -9.80
CA MET A 461 1.35 -19.38 -10.64
C MET A 461 2.24 -19.15 -11.87
N PHE A 462 2.13 -17.96 -12.49
CA PHE A 462 2.99 -17.54 -13.60
C PHE A 462 4.42 -17.25 -13.14
N GLU A 463 4.61 -16.47 -12.09
CA GLU A 463 5.93 -16.12 -11.52
C GLU A 463 6.72 -17.35 -11.11
N ARG A 464 6.05 -18.40 -10.66
CA ARG A 464 6.67 -19.67 -10.26
C ARG A 464 6.86 -20.65 -11.41
N ALA A 465 6.43 -20.30 -12.62
CA ALA A 465 6.51 -21.16 -13.81
C ALA A 465 5.91 -22.57 -13.60
N ILE A 466 4.86 -22.66 -12.77
CA ILE A 466 4.17 -23.92 -12.50
C ILE A 466 3.00 -24.21 -13.45
N PHE A 467 2.64 -23.22 -14.28
CA PHE A 467 1.56 -23.31 -15.24
C PHE A 467 2.05 -23.08 -16.66
N ILE A 468 1.49 -23.86 -17.58
CA ILE A 468 1.69 -23.69 -19.02
C ILE A 468 0.36 -23.73 -19.75
N PHE A 469 0.30 -23.04 -20.88
CA PHE A 469 -0.86 -23.02 -21.77
C PHE A 469 -0.41 -23.00 -23.24
N PRO A 470 -1.30 -23.42 -24.18
CA PRO A 470 -0.93 -23.48 -25.59
C PRO A 470 -0.62 -22.10 -26.15
N LYS A 471 0.50 -21.96 -26.85
CA LYS A 471 0.90 -20.74 -27.56
C LYS A 471 -0.15 -20.28 -28.59
N SER A 472 -0.97 -21.19 -29.07
CA SER A 472 -2.08 -20.92 -29.98
C SER A 472 -3.31 -20.25 -29.34
N ASP A 473 -3.39 -20.19 -27.98
CA ASP A 473 -4.52 -19.54 -27.30
C ASP A 473 -4.38 -18.01 -27.30
N GLN A 474 -4.67 -17.40 -28.42
CA GLN A 474 -4.57 -15.95 -28.59
C GLN A 474 -5.52 -15.19 -27.65
N ILE A 475 -6.70 -15.76 -27.34
CA ILE A 475 -7.67 -15.09 -26.44
C ILE A 475 -7.09 -14.94 -25.04
N LEU A 476 -6.53 -16.02 -24.48
CA LEU A 476 -5.92 -15.96 -23.15
C LEU A 476 -4.71 -15.02 -23.13
N LYS A 477 -3.88 -15.03 -24.20
CA LYS A 477 -2.73 -14.14 -24.35
C LYS A 477 -3.14 -12.66 -24.35
N ASP A 478 -4.14 -12.29 -25.14
CA ASP A 478 -4.64 -10.92 -25.22
C ASP A 478 -5.25 -10.47 -23.88
N GLN A 479 -5.97 -11.35 -23.20
CA GLN A 479 -6.56 -11.07 -21.90
C GLN A 479 -5.49 -10.91 -20.81
N LEU A 480 -4.48 -11.78 -20.76
CA LEU A 480 -3.34 -11.63 -19.86
C LEU A 480 -2.56 -10.33 -20.10
N ALA A 481 -2.40 -9.93 -21.37
CA ALA A 481 -1.71 -8.70 -21.74
C ALA A 481 -2.50 -7.44 -21.38
N GLY A 482 -3.82 -7.51 -21.50
CA GLY A 482 -4.73 -6.39 -21.26
C GLY A 482 -5.27 -6.29 -19.83
N TYR A 483 -4.90 -7.19 -18.91
CA TYR A 483 -5.45 -7.22 -17.56
C TYR A 483 -4.75 -6.24 -16.64
N ILE A 484 -5.50 -5.29 -16.07
CA ILE A 484 -4.97 -4.18 -15.28
C ILE A 484 -5.76 -3.96 -13.99
N ILE A 485 -5.20 -3.17 -13.07
CA ILE A 485 -5.98 -2.56 -11.99
C ILE A 485 -6.67 -1.32 -12.57
N GLN A 486 -7.95 -1.44 -12.89
CA GLN A 486 -8.74 -0.35 -13.47
C GLN A 486 -8.91 0.83 -12.49
N ARG A 487 -9.12 0.52 -11.22
CA ARG A 487 -9.29 1.51 -10.15
C ARG A 487 -9.11 0.87 -8.79
N ARG A 488 -9.00 1.70 -7.75
CA ARG A 488 -9.10 1.25 -6.36
C ARG A 488 -10.36 1.80 -5.72
N THR A 489 -10.97 1.02 -4.84
CA THR A 489 -12.15 1.45 -4.06
C THR A 489 -11.73 2.48 -3.00
N GLN A 490 -12.71 3.14 -2.35
CA GLN A 490 -12.45 4.05 -1.22
C GLN A 490 -11.71 3.38 -0.04
N LEU A 491 -11.77 2.07 0.06
CA LEU A 491 -11.07 1.26 1.07
C LEU A 491 -9.69 0.77 0.59
N GLY A 492 -9.23 1.21 -0.58
CA GLY A 492 -7.93 0.84 -1.13
C GLY A 492 -7.89 -0.47 -1.92
N LYS A 493 -9.00 -1.19 -2.01
CA LYS A 493 -9.04 -2.48 -2.69
C LYS A 493 -8.92 -2.31 -4.20
N PRO A 494 -8.06 -3.09 -4.88
CA PRO A 494 -7.97 -3.07 -6.33
C PRO A 494 -9.25 -3.61 -6.96
N VAL A 495 -9.67 -2.98 -8.04
CA VAL A 495 -10.70 -3.48 -8.96
C VAL A 495 -9.98 -3.85 -10.24
N PHE A 496 -9.89 -5.14 -10.49
CA PHE A 496 -9.23 -5.69 -11.66
C PHE A 496 -10.19 -5.81 -12.83
N GLY A 497 -9.67 -5.79 -14.05
CA GLY A 497 -10.41 -6.02 -15.26
C GLY A 497 -9.59 -5.73 -16.51
N ALA A 498 -10.19 -5.99 -17.67
CA ALA A 498 -9.56 -5.71 -18.96
C ALA A 498 -9.40 -4.19 -19.19
N ARG A 499 -8.29 -3.77 -19.81
CA ARG A 499 -8.03 -2.40 -20.25
C ARG A 499 -9.06 -1.96 -21.28
N GLU A 500 -9.42 -2.83 -22.20
CA GLU A 500 -10.40 -2.61 -23.24
C GLU A 500 -11.56 -3.61 -23.11
N GLU A 501 -12.80 -3.12 -23.08
CA GLU A 501 -14.00 -3.98 -23.02
C GLU A 501 -14.08 -4.99 -24.19
N ARG A 502 -13.50 -4.66 -25.34
CA ARG A 502 -13.46 -5.53 -26.51
C ARG A 502 -12.67 -6.82 -26.29
N ILE A 503 -11.59 -6.75 -25.49
CA ILE A 503 -10.73 -7.91 -25.18
C ILE A 503 -11.41 -8.78 -24.13
N GLY A 504 -12.05 -8.14 -23.13
CA GLY A 504 -12.66 -8.81 -22.00
C GLY A 504 -11.63 -9.47 -21.09
N ASP A 505 -12.11 -10.24 -20.12
CA ASP A 505 -11.30 -11.00 -19.17
C ASP A 505 -11.87 -12.40 -18.84
N HIS A 506 -12.90 -12.81 -19.59
CA HIS A 506 -13.73 -13.96 -19.26
C HIS A 506 -12.98 -15.30 -19.28
N ARG A 507 -12.10 -15.55 -20.28
CA ARG A 507 -11.28 -16.77 -20.33
C ARG A 507 -10.26 -16.79 -19.20
N LEU A 508 -9.67 -15.64 -18.91
CA LEU A 508 -8.76 -15.48 -17.79
C LEU A 508 -9.47 -15.72 -16.45
N ASP A 509 -10.69 -15.23 -16.28
CA ASP A 509 -11.49 -15.48 -15.08
C ASP A 509 -11.87 -16.95 -14.94
N ALA A 510 -12.24 -17.61 -16.02
CA ALA A 510 -12.48 -19.05 -16.02
C ALA A 510 -11.20 -19.83 -15.65
N MET A 511 -10.04 -19.47 -16.19
CA MET A 511 -8.75 -20.06 -15.81
C MET A 511 -8.44 -19.83 -14.33
N MET A 512 -8.64 -18.62 -13.81
CA MET A 512 -8.41 -18.30 -12.40
C MET A 512 -9.36 -19.06 -11.47
N LEU A 513 -10.61 -19.29 -11.86
CA LEU A 513 -11.56 -20.13 -11.13
C LEU A 513 -11.11 -21.59 -11.05
N ALA A 514 -10.62 -22.16 -12.17
CA ALA A 514 -10.06 -23.51 -12.16
C ALA A 514 -8.87 -23.63 -11.21
N PHE A 515 -7.98 -22.65 -11.21
CA PHE A 515 -6.82 -22.63 -10.30
C PHE A 515 -7.22 -22.40 -8.84
N LEU A 516 -8.22 -21.56 -8.58
CA LEU A 516 -8.78 -21.36 -7.24
C LEU A 516 -9.28 -22.69 -6.66
N GLY A 517 -9.95 -23.51 -7.47
CA GLY A 517 -10.40 -24.84 -7.05
C GLY A 517 -9.24 -25.75 -6.63
N PHE A 518 -8.15 -25.76 -7.36
CA PHE A 518 -6.93 -26.46 -6.93
C PHE A 518 -6.38 -25.92 -5.64
N HIS A 519 -6.38 -24.59 -5.48
CA HIS A 519 -5.85 -23.96 -4.27
C HIS A 519 -6.68 -24.25 -3.01
N LEU A 520 -7.98 -24.40 -3.15
CA LEU A 520 -8.89 -24.67 -2.03
C LEU A 520 -9.04 -26.15 -1.71
N GLU A 521 -9.15 -27.02 -2.74
CA GLU A 521 -9.41 -28.44 -2.55
C GLU A 521 -8.13 -29.30 -2.54
N TYR A 522 -7.02 -28.76 -3.09
CA TYR A 522 -5.70 -29.43 -3.17
C TYR A 522 -4.59 -28.50 -2.67
N SER A 523 -4.80 -27.82 -1.56
CA SER A 523 -3.89 -26.80 -1.02
C SER A 523 -2.47 -27.30 -0.79
N ASP A 524 -2.31 -28.52 -0.29
CA ASP A 524 -1.00 -29.14 -0.05
C ASP A 524 -0.23 -29.38 -1.34
N LEU A 525 -0.93 -29.78 -2.40
CA LEU A 525 -0.34 -29.98 -3.73
C LEU A 525 0.17 -28.65 -4.29
N VAL A 526 -0.65 -27.61 -4.25
CA VAL A 526 -0.28 -26.28 -4.73
C VAL A 526 0.88 -25.71 -3.91
N ARG A 527 0.84 -25.87 -2.58
CA ARG A 527 1.91 -25.43 -1.68
C ARG A 527 3.22 -26.13 -1.98
N MET A 528 3.19 -27.45 -2.20
CA MET A 528 4.36 -28.24 -2.55
C MET A 528 5.00 -27.73 -3.86
N GLN A 529 4.19 -27.41 -4.87
CA GLN A 529 4.66 -26.85 -6.13
C GLN A 529 5.29 -25.47 -5.96
N PHE A 530 4.69 -24.60 -5.18
CA PHE A 530 5.26 -23.28 -4.88
C PHE A 530 6.60 -23.38 -4.14
N THR A 531 6.81 -24.41 -3.33
CA THR A 531 8.06 -24.61 -2.58
C THR A 531 9.16 -25.26 -3.43
N GLN A 532 8.84 -26.28 -4.23
CA GLN A 532 9.82 -27.02 -5.04
C GLN A 532 10.41 -26.18 -6.18
N THR A 533 9.66 -25.26 -6.75
CA THR A 533 10.07 -24.46 -7.92
C THR A 533 11.13 -23.40 -7.57
N ILE A 534 11.38 -23.11 -6.31
CA ILE A 534 12.47 -22.23 -5.88
C ILE A 534 13.84 -22.75 -6.39
N GLY A 535 13.99 -24.07 -6.58
CA GLY A 535 15.22 -24.70 -7.10
C GLY A 535 15.36 -24.69 -8.63
N PHE A 536 14.25 -24.80 -9.36
CA PHE A 536 14.27 -25.02 -10.82
C PHE A 536 14.21 -23.75 -11.67
N ALA A 537 13.66 -22.67 -11.16
CA ALA A 537 13.43 -21.43 -11.92
C ALA A 537 14.67 -20.50 -12.06
N LYS A 538 15.87 -20.95 -11.65
CA LYS A 538 17.10 -20.12 -11.74
C LYS A 538 17.49 -19.71 -13.17
N GLY A 539 16.90 -20.31 -14.21
CA GLY A 539 17.18 -19.99 -15.62
C GLY A 539 16.11 -19.20 -16.37
N LEU A 540 14.88 -19.09 -15.83
CA LEU A 540 13.72 -18.49 -16.52
C LEU A 540 13.15 -17.23 -15.83
N ARG A 541 13.77 -16.78 -14.76
CA ARG A 541 13.31 -15.60 -14.03
C ARG A 541 13.92 -14.35 -14.61
N ALA A 542 13.08 -13.33 -14.81
CA ALA A 542 13.54 -11.97 -14.61
C ALA A 542 14.38 -11.94 -13.31
N PRO A 543 15.53 -11.23 -13.25
CA PRO A 543 16.38 -11.25 -12.08
C PRO A 543 15.51 -10.95 -10.85
N ARG A 544 15.44 -11.92 -9.94
CA ARG A 544 14.76 -11.71 -8.64
C ARG A 544 15.37 -10.44 -8.06
N ALA A 545 14.53 -9.51 -7.64
CA ALA A 545 15.01 -8.43 -6.80
C ALA A 545 15.73 -9.09 -5.62
N SER A 546 17.05 -9.09 -5.70
CA SER A 546 17.89 -9.63 -4.64
C SER A 546 17.83 -8.67 -3.48
N ARG A 547 17.79 -9.21 -2.26
CA ARG A 547 18.12 -8.44 -1.07
C ARG A 547 19.46 -7.77 -1.35
N PRO A 548 19.56 -6.43 -1.23
CA PRO A 548 20.85 -5.77 -1.31
C PRO A 548 21.83 -6.36 -0.29
N GLU A 549 23.08 -6.44 -0.63
CA GLU A 549 24.12 -6.86 0.33
C GLU A 549 24.13 -5.91 1.52
N PRO A 550 24.49 -6.38 2.74
CA PRO A 550 24.70 -5.50 3.88
C PRO A 550 25.70 -4.41 3.50
N GLY A 551 25.27 -3.16 3.50
CA GLY A 551 26.07 -2.01 3.01
C GLY A 551 25.40 -1.17 1.92
N ASP A 552 24.42 -1.70 1.21
CA ASP A 552 23.73 -0.99 0.11
C ASP A 552 22.63 -0.01 0.60
N THR A 553 22.77 0.50 1.76
CA THR A 553 21.80 1.44 2.33
C THR A 553 22.23 2.90 2.07
N VAL A 554 21.42 3.86 1.85
CA VAL A 554 20.02 4.05 2.10
C VAL A 554 19.66 5.53 2.11
N VAL A 555 20.56 6.46 1.89
CA VAL A 555 20.22 7.87 1.73
C VAL A 555 20.91 8.43 0.51
N VAL A 556 20.19 8.56 -0.57
CA VAL A 556 20.73 9.08 -1.82
C VAL A 556 20.83 10.60 -1.74
N ASP A 557 22.05 11.12 -1.91
CA ASP A 557 22.30 12.55 -2.01
C ASP A 557 21.53 13.16 -3.21
N PRO A 558 20.85 14.30 -3.04
CA PRO A 558 20.19 15.02 -4.14
C PRO A 558 21.12 15.32 -5.34
N GLU A 559 22.42 15.47 -5.12
CA GLU A 559 23.38 15.69 -6.19
C GLU A 559 23.75 14.42 -6.97
N GLU A 560 23.76 13.27 -6.31
CA GLU A 560 24.00 11.97 -6.94
C GLU A 560 22.80 11.55 -7.80
N LYS A 561 21.57 11.90 -7.39
CA LYS A 561 20.36 11.75 -8.21
C LYS A 561 20.50 12.45 -9.57
N LYS A 562 21.20 13.59 -9.63
CA LYS A 562 21.45 14.32 -10.90
C LYS A 562 22.48 13.62 -11.78
N ARG A 563 23.45 12.91 -11.20
CA ARG A 563 24.55 12.25 -11.95
C ARG A 563 24.16 10.89 -12.50
N ASN A 564 23.38 10.11 -11.76
CA ASN A 564 23.05 8.70 -12.05
C ASN A 564 21.68 8.51 -12.73
N SER A 565 20.94 9.57 -13.05
CA SER A 565 19.67 9.46 -13.76
C SER A 565 19.90 8.96 -15.20
N PRO A 566 19.46 7.76 -15.58
CA PRO A 566 19.64 7.19 -16.92
C PRO A 566 18.97 7.97 -18.05
N ARG A 567 18.12 8.94 -17.72
CA ARG A 567 17.21 9.62 -18.66
C ARG A 567 17.70 10.93 -19.26
N ARG A 568 18.96 11.32 -19.08
CA ARG A 568 19.45 12.55 -19.72
C ARG A 568 19.46 12.50 -21.26
N ARG A 569 19.20 11.34 -21.88
CA ARG A 569 19.29 11.14 -23.36
C ARG A 569 17.95 11.04 -24.10
N LEU A 570 16.78 11.02 -23.44
CA LEU A 570 15.52 10.67 -24.11
C LEU A 570 14.32 11.59 -23.83
N MET A 571 14.49 12.77 -23.24
CA MET A 571 13.40 13.76 -23.12
C MET A 571 13.50 14.83 -24.20
N PRO A 572 12.43 15.13 -24.93
CA PRO A 572 12.37 16.30 -25.83
C PRO A 572 12.52 17.59 -25.03
N GLU A 573 13.28 18.56 -25.57
CA GLU A 573 13.64 19.81 -24.89
C GLU A 573 12.44 20.70 -24.48
N GLY A 574 11.23 20.44 -24.97
CA GLY A 574 10.04 21.24 -24.67
C GLY A 574 9.34 20.97 -23.34
N THR A 575 9.56 19.80 -22.70
CA THR A 575 8.87 19.43 -21.45
C THR A 575 9.59 19.91 -20.18
N ARG A 576 10.76 20.50 -20.33
CA ARG A 576 11.62 20.89 -19.20
C ARG A 576 11.22 22.25 -18.60
N ASP A 577 10.69 23.13 -19.41
CA ASP A 577 10.43 24.53 -19.02
C ASP A 577 9.05 24.72 -18.34
N GLU A 578 8.05 23.90 -18.66
CA GLU A 578 6.73 24.05 -18.04
C GLU A 578 6.69 23.65 -16.56
N PHE A 579 7.46 22.66 -16.15
CA PHE A 579 7.44 22.19 -14.74
C PHE A 579 8.35 23.00 -13.83
N VAL A 580 9.43 23.57 -14.36
CA VAL A 580 10.32 24.49 -13.62
C VAL A 580 9.64 25.86 -13.48
N THR A 581 8.84 26.27 -14.45
CA THR A 581 8.07 27.53 -14.40
C THR A 581 6.91 27.48 -13.40
N GLU A 582 6.20 26.35 -13.24
CA GLU A 582 5.13 26.27 -12.21
C GLU A 582 5.67 26.33 -10.76
N VAL A 583 6.88 25.86 -10.51
CA VAL A 583 7.52 25.92 -9.18
C VAL A 583 8.41 27.16 -9.04
N GLY A 584 8.87 27.75 -10.13
CA GLY A 584 9.79 28.90 -10.18
C GLY A 584 9.13 30.27 -10.38
N LEU A 585 7.90 30.33 -10.87
CA LEU A 585 7.21 31.60 -11.16
C LEU A 585 6.69 32.36 -9.93
N ALA A 586 6.77 31.77 -8.73
CA ALA A 586 6.42 32.48 -7.48
C ALA A 586 7.50 33.44 -6.97
N SER A 587 8.69 33.48 -7.58
CA SER A 587 9.79 34.33 -7.10
C SER A 587 9.88 35.73 -7.74
N ASN A 588 9.02 36.07 -8.70
CA ASN A 588 9.10 37.32 -9.46
C ASN A 588 7.87 38.26 -9.33
N ILE A 589 7.19 38.27 -8.19
CA ILE A 589 6.25 39.37 -7.88
C ILE A 589 6.91 40.37 -6.92
N ARG A 590 7.23 41.48 -7.53
CA ARG A 590 7.70 42.80 -7.10
C ARG A 590 7.61 43.12 -5.58
N ARG A 591 8.77 43.50 -5.07
CA ARG A 591 8.92 44.39 -3.90
C ARG A 591 8.07 45.67 -4.06
N ALA A 592 7.05 45.81 -3.22
CA ALA A 592 6.51 47.11 -2.88
C ALA A 592 6.81 47.35 -1.41
N GLY A 593 7.42 48.47 -1.11
CA GLY A 593 8.00 48.80 0.19
C GLY A 593 6.95 49.00 1.28
N GLY A 594 7.21 48.42 2.43
CA GLY A 594 6.54 48.66 3.69
C GLY A 594 7.55 48.67 4.82
N LYS A 595 7.58 49.77 5.56
CA LYS A 595 8.56 50.09 6.62
C LYS A 595 8.58 49.05 7.73
N LYS A 596 9.79 48.63 8.14
CA LYS A 596 10.04 47.80 9.32
C LYS A 596 9.81 48.60 10.59
N GLY A 597 8.95 48.07 11.49
CA GLY A 597 8.97 48.42 12.91
C GLY A 597 9.93 47.47 13.67
N PRO A 598 10.49 47.87 14.79
CA PRO A 598 11.48 47.09 15.53
C PRO A 598 10.85 45.89 16.25
N PRO A 599 11.60 44.80 16.48
CA PRO A 599 11.10 43.63 17.20
C PRO A 599 10.93 43.92 18.68
N GLY A 600 9.76 43.62 19.22
CA GLY A 600 9.51 43.65 20.65
C GLY A 600 10.08 42.43 21.36
N PRO A 601 10.35 42.50 22.67
CA PRO A 601 11.07 41.49 23.40
C PRO A 601 10.23 40.23 23.62
N LEU A 602 10.85 39.07 23.41
CA LEU A 602 10.42 37.78 23.89
C LEU A 602 10.34 37.78 25.43
N TRP A 603 9.35 37.10 25.96
CA TRP A 603 9.10 36.71 27.35
C TRP A 603 8.16 37.63 28.14
N SER A 604 6.91 37.20 28.25
CA SER A 604 6.08 37.40 29.43
C SER A 604 5.16 36.18 29.63
N TRP A 605 5.44 35.45 30.68
CA TRP A 605 4.52 34.48 31.26
C TRP A 605 3.44 35.23 32.04
N PRO A 606 2.13 34.90 31.92
CA PRO A 606 1.14 35.32 32.90
C PRO A 606 1.05 34.27 34.01
N GLY A 607 1.24 34.80 35.22
CA GLY A 607 1.21 34.07 36.48
C GLY A 607 -0.17 33.50 36.82
N PHE A 608 -0.10 32.46 37.60
CA PHE A 608 -1.17 31.82 38.35
C PHE A 608 -1.85 32.78 39.37
N LEU A 609 -3.15 32.51 39.58
CA LEU A 609 -4.03 32.85 40.68
C LEU A 609 -4.75 34.20 40.67
N LYS A 610 -6.08 34.15 40.52
CA LYS A 610 -7.03 34.58 41.57
C LYS A 610 -8.47 34.21 41.23
N ASP A 611 -9.16 33.79 42.28
CA ASP A 611 -10.55 33.35 42.37
C ASP A 611 -11.60 34.32 41.82
N GLY A 612 -12.65 33.75 41.20
CA GLY A 612 -13.90 34.45 40.92
C GLY A 612 -15.03 33.42 40.61
N PRO A 613 -16.27 33.66 41.06
CA PRO A 613 -17.31 32.65 41.26
C PRO A 613 -18.01 32.18 39.96
N LEU A 614 -18.45 30.92 40.00
CA LEU A 614 -19.21 30.18 38.98
C LEU A 614 -20.57 30.86 38.65
N PRO A 615 -20.97 30.98 37.38
CA PRO A 615 -22.36 31.30 37.04
C PRO A 615 -23.22 30.05 36.92
N THR A 616 -24.41 30.16 37.50
CA THR A 616 -25.49 29.22 37.63
C THR A 616 -26.08 28.78 36.29
N LYS A 617 -26.44 27.47 36.20
CA LYS A 617 -27.16 26.80 35.12
C LYS A 617 -28.55 27.45 34.87
N LYS A 618 -28.84 27.83 33.61
CA LYS A 618 -30.20 28.01 33.10
C LYS A 618 -30.61 26.81 32.22
N LYS A 619 -31.79 26.26 32.53
CA LYS A 619 -32.45 25.17 31.79
C LYS A 619 -32.95 25.67 30.42
N PRO A 620 -32.92 24.88 29.34
CA PRO A 620 -33.59 25.24 28.09
C PRO A 620 -35.06 24.85 28.10
N THR A 621 -35.91 25.79 27.63
CA THR A 621 -37.35 25.67 27.40
C THR A 621 -37.66 24.81 26.17
N ALA A 622 -38.74 24.05 26.28
CA ALA A 622 -39.31 23.19 25.25
C ALA A 622 -39.73 23.98 24.00
N TYR A 623 -39.44 23.41 22.83
CA TYR A 623 -40.03 23.85 21.56
C TYR A 623 -40.90 22.75 20.96
N GLN A 624 -42.11 23.15 20.59
CA GLN A 624 -43.24 22.34 20.20
C GLN A 624 -43.03 21.58 18.87
N ARG A 625 -43.47 20.33 18.85
CA ARG A 625 -43.72 19.54 17.63
C ARG A 625 -44.87 20.14 16.83
N LYS A 626 -44.68 20.40 15.53
CA LYS A 626 -45.77 20.58 14.55
C LYS A 626 -45.75 19.46 13.51
N ASN A 627 -46.97 18.94 13.31
CA ASN A 627 -47.44 17.87 12.47
C ASN A 627 -46.89 17.83 11.01
N ARG A 628 -46.57 16.65 10.54
CA ARG A 628 -46.54 16.30 9.11
C ARG A 628 -47.76 15.47 8.74
N PRO A 629 -48.47 15.72 7.65
CA PRO A 629 -49.50 14.86 7.12
C PRO A 629 -48.93 13.72 6.27
N SER A 630 -49.58 12.57 6.38
CA SER A 630 -49.42 11.38 5.58
C SER A 630 -49.75 11.62 4.09
N ARG A 631 -48.97 11.03 3.19
CA ARG A 631 -49.43 10.74 1.81
C ARG A 631 -49.25 9.26 1.51
N SER A 632 -50.36 8.68 1.17
CA SER A 632 -50.52 7.32 0.67
C SER A 632 -50.19 7.18 -0.82
N LYS A 633 -49.73 5.99 -1.15
CA LYS A 633 -49.95 5.19 -2.37
C LYS A 633 -50.00 5.89 -3.75
N PHE A 634 -49.06 5.57 -4.59
CA PHE A 634 -49.26 4.68 -5.75
C PHE A 634 -47.90 4.09 -6.12
#